data_0ba42c2e19492ce52799e10ff6341fd8
#
_entry.id   0ba42c2e19492ce52799e10ff6341fd8
#
_cell.length_a   1.000
_cell.length_b   1.000
_cell.length_c   1.000
_cell.angle_alpha   90.00
_cell.angle_beta   90.00
_cell.angle_gamma   90.00
#
_symmetry.space_group_name_H-M   'P 1'
#
loop_
_entity.id
_entity.type
_entity.pdbx_description
1 polymer ?
#
loop_
_entity_poly.entity_id
_entity_poly.type
_entity_poly.pdbx_seq_one_letter_code
_entity_poly.pdbx_strand_id
1 'polypeptide(L)'
;MATKRLEGKNGKVEKLIAARVEWKDGKMQEVPNSEFEMKADLVFLAMGFVSPVAQVLEAFGVDKDARGNAKATTDGDACYQTSVDKVFAAGDMRRGQSLVVWAIREGRQCARAVDEFLMGASVLPR
;
A
#
# COMPACT_ATOMS: atom_id res chain seq x y z
N MET A 1 -14.48 -12.21 -9.89
CA MET A 1 -15.60 -11.26 -10.13
C MET A 1 -15.21 -9.89 -9.64
N ALA A 2 -15.78 -8.84 -10.24
CA ALA A 2 -15.61 -7.45 -9.82
C ALA A 2 -16.98 -6.89 -9.39
N THR A 3 -17.02 -6.18 -8.26
CA THR A 3 -18.21 -5.49 -7.80
C THR A 3 -18.44 -4.24 -8.66
N LYS A 4 -19.64 -4.06 -9.18
CA LYS A 4 -20.04 -2.91 -10.00
C LYS A 4 -20.76 -1.86 -9.16
N ARG A 5 -21.79 -2.26 -8.44
CA ARG A 5 -22.62 -1.36 -7.62
C ARG A 5 -23.44 -2.12 -6.59
N LEU A 6 -23.92 -1.40 -5.61
CA LEU A 6 -24.91 -1.87 -4.64
C LEU A 6 -26.25 -1.19 -4.96
N GLU A 7 -27.33 -1.95 -4.86
CA GLU A 7 -28.67 -1.44 -5.05
C GLU A 7 -29.56 -1.75 -3.83
N GLY A 8 -30.47 -0.86 -3.52
CA GLY A 8 -31.37 -1.01 -2.39
C GLY A 8 -32.39 0.12 -2.28
N LYS A 9 -33.18 0.08 -1.22
CA LYS A 9 -34.23 1.07 -0.93
C LYS A 9 -34.17 1.52 0.52
N ASN A 10 -34.60 2.75 0.78
CA ASN A 10 -34.71 3.30 2.13
C ASN A 10 -33.44 3.15 2.99
N GLY A 11 -32.25 3.32 2.37
CA GLY A 11 -30.98 3.20 3.06
C GLY A 11 -30.57 1.74 3.40
N LYS A 12 -31.28 0.74 2.89
CA LYS A 12 -30.93 -0.68 3.06
C LYS A 12 -30.50 -1.27 1.73
N VAL A 13 -29.39 -2.01 1.74
CA VAL A 13 -28.94 -2.80 0.59
C VAL A 13 -29.88 -4.01 0.40
N GLU A 14 -30.22 -4.30 -0.85
CA GLU A 14 -31.04 -5.44 -1.23
C GLU A 14 -30.27 -6.40 -2.15
N LYS A 15 -29.33 -5.85 -2.93
CA LYS A 15 -28.54 -6.65 -3.87
C LYS A 15 -27.20 -6.00 -4.22
N LEU A 16 -26.28 -6.83 -4.65
CA LEU A 16 -24.99 -6.49 -5.20
C LEU A 16 -24.97 -6.90 -6.67
N ILE A 17 -24.54 -6.01 -7.53
CA ILE A 17 -24.29 -6.26 -8.95
C ILE A 17 -22.80 -6.50 -9.14
N ALA A 18 -22.45 -7.63 -9.74
CA ALA A 18 -21.08 -8.01 -10.02
C ALA A 18 -20.91 -8.45 -11.48
N ALA A 19 -19.71 -8.32 -12.03
CA ALA A 19 -19.34 -8.86 -13.34
C ALA A 19 -18.31 -9.99 -13.18
N ARG A 20 -18.31 -10.93 -14.12
CA ARG A 20 -17.24 -11.94 -14.22
C ARG A 20 -15.96 -11.27 -14.67
N VAL A 21 -14.83 -11.78 -14.21
CA VAL A 21 -13.49 -11.31 -14.61
C VAL A 21 -12.65 -12.49 -15.07
N GLU A 22 -11.77 -12.23 -16.01
CA GLU A 22 -10.73 -13.16 -16.45
C GLU A 22 -9.37 -12.46 -16.36
N TRP A 23 -8.30 -13.26 -16.30
CA TRP A 23 -6.93 -12.77 -16.32
C TRP A 23 -6.33 -13.00 -17.70
N LYS A 24 -6.00 -11.92 -18.39
CA LYS A 24 -5.29 -11.95 -19.67
C LYS A 24 -4.00 -11.15 -19.57
N ASP A 25 -2.89 -11.72 -19.93
CA ASP A 25 -1.56 -11.08 -19.90
C ASP A 25 -1.21 -10.46 -18.54
N GLY A 26 -1.58 -11.13 -17.45
CA GLY A 26 -1.36 -10.65 -16.08
C GLY A 26 -2.26 -9.48 -15.64
N LYS A 27 -3.24 -9.09 -16.47
CA LYS A 27 -4.21 -8.04 -16.15
C LYS A 27 -5.61 -8.61 -15.99
N MET A 28 -6.30 -8.12 -14.97
CA MET A 28 -7.71 -8.45 -14.76
C MET A 28 -8.56 -7.68 -15.77
N GLN A 29 -9.40 -8.39 -16.50
CA GLN A 29 -10.36 -7.82 -17.46
C GLN A 29 -11.76 -8.29 -17.16
N GLU A 30 -12.74 -7.40 -17.26
CA GLU A 30 -14.14 -7.78 -17.14
C GLU A 30 -14.61 -8.50 -18.41
N VAL A 31 -15.36 -9.57 -18.22
CA VAL A 31 -16.01 -10.28 -19.32
C VAL A 31 -17.22 -9.47 -19.78
N PRO A 32 -17.31 -9.06 -21.05
CA PRO A 32 -18.44 -8.29 -21.55
C PRO A 32 -19.78 -9.00 -21.31
N ASN A 33 -20.81 -8.23 -20.97
CA ASN A 33 -22.17 -8.72 -20.75
C ASN A 33 -22.30 -9.85 -19.71
N SER A 34 -21.42 -9.88 -18.72
CA SER A 34 -21.37 -10.90 -17.68
C SER A 34 -21.89 -10.41 -16.33
N GLU A 35 -22.57 -9.29 -16.28
CA GLU A 35 -23.17 -8.78 -15.05
C GLU A 35 -24.23 -9.75 -14.51
N PHE A 36 -24.22 -9.94 -13.21
CA PHE A 36 -25.21 -10.75 -12.50
C PHE A 36 -25.52 -10.14 -11.12
N GLU A 37 -26.70 -10.48 -10.62
CA GLU A 37 -27.19 -10.00 -9.34
C GLU A 37 -27.01 -11.04 -8.24
N MET A 38 -26.65 -10.57 -7.05
CA MET A 38 -26.64 -11.37 -5.82
C MET A 38 -27.49 -10.66 -4.77
N LYS A 39 -28.44 -11.36 -4.16
CA LYS A 39 -29.17 -10.84 -2.99
C LYS A 39 -28.20 -10.62 -1.84
N ALA A 40 -28.32 -9.47 -1.19
CA ALA A 40 -27.48 -9.10 -0.05
C ALA A 40 -28.26 -8.23 0.93
N ASP A 41 -28.38 -8.68 2.16
CA ASP A 41 -28.98 -7.91 3.26
C ASP A 41 -27.92 -7.06 3.98
N LEU A 42 -26.63 -7.44 3.84
CA LEU A 42 -25.49 -6.76 4.42
C LEU A 42 -24.25 -6.99 3.54
N VAL A 43 -23.45 -5.94 3.35
CA VAL A 43 -22.19 -6.02 2.60
C VAL A 43 -21.07 -5.43 3.43
N PHE A 44 -20.00 -6.20 3.63
CA PHE A 44 -18.78 -5.74 4.26
C PHE A 44 -17.73 -5.38 3.21
N LEU A 45 -17.16 -4.20 3.31
CA LEU A 45 -16.02 -3.79 2.47
C LEU A 45 -14.73 -4.23 3.15
N ALA A 46 -14.20 -5.38 2.72
CA ALA A 46 -12.92 -5.91 3.19
C ALA A 46 -11.78 -5.46 2.26
N MET A 47 -11.66 -4.15 2.07
CA MET A 47 -10.67 -3.55 1.19
C MET A 47 -9.37 -3.31 1.94
N GLY A 48 -8.24 -3.47 1.23
CA GLY A 48 -6.92 -3.15 1.76
C GLY A 48 -6.61 -1.65 1.71
N PHE A 49 -5.38 -1.32 2.03
CA PHE A 49 -4.86 0.04 1.93
C PHE A 49 -4.40 0.33 0.50
N VAL A 50 -4.53 1.57 0.06
CA VAL A 50 -4.10 2.01 -1.27
C VAL A 50 -2.65 2.51 -1.21
N SER A 51 -2.39 3.46 -0.31
CA SER A 51 -1.08 4.09 -0.14
C SER A 51 -1.01 4.76 1.24
N PRO A 52 0.17 5.21 1.68
CA PRO A 52 0.30 6.13 2.81
C PRO A 52 -0.51 7.40 2.61
N VAL A 53 -0.85 8.08 3.71
CA VAL A 53 -1.54 9.38 3.66
C VAL A 53 -0.64 10.39 2.97
N ALA A 54 -1.07 10.89 1.81
CA ALA A 54 -0.25 11.73 0.93
C ALA A 54 0.24 13.02 1.62
N GLN A 55 -0.60 13.64 2.45
CA GLN A 55 -0.26 14.87 3.16
C GLN A 55 0.99 14.75 4.04
N VAL A 56 1.26 13.56 4.62
CA VAL A 56 2.46 13.33 5.43
C VAL A 56 3.71 13.42 4.55
N LEU A 57 3.73 12.73 3.41
CA LEU A 57 4.86 12.75 2.48
C LEU A 57 5.07 14.14 1.86
N GLU A 58 3.98 14.83 1.55
CA GLU A 58 3.99 16.19 1.00
C GLU A 58 4.52 17.21 2.01
N ALA A 59 4.13 17.11 3.28
CA ALA A 59 4.63 17.98 4.34
C ALA A 59 6.15 17.88 4.54
N PHE A 60 6.73 16.69 4.30
CA PHE A 60 8.18 16.47 4.34
C PHE A 60 8.88 16.70 2.99
N GLY A 61 8.13 16.92 1.91
CA GLY A 61 8.68 17.06 0.55
C GLY A 61 9.30 15.80 -0.03
N VAL A 62 8.86 14.63 0.45
CA VAL A 62 9.43 13.33 0.07
C VAL A 62 8.89 12.87 -1.29
N ASP A 63 9.78 12.46 -2.18
CA ASP A 63 9.41 11.83 -3.44
C ASP A 63 8.61 10.54 -3.21
N LYS A 64 7.62 10.32 -4.08
CA LYS A 64 6.78 9.12 -4.07
C LYS A 64 7.15 8.17 -5.21
N ASP A 65 7.01 6.88 -4.98
CA ASP A 65 7.06 5.87 -6.02
C ASP A 65 5.77 5.84 -6.86
N ALA A 66 5.71 4.97 -7.88
CA ALA A 66 4.55 4.83 -8.75
C ALA A 66 3.27 4.34 -8.03
N ARG A 67 3.39 3.86 -6.78
CA ARG A 67 2.29 3.40 -5.93
C ARG A 67 1.88 4.44 -4.88
N GLY A 68 2.58 5.58 -4.82
CA GLY A 68 2.35 6.62 -3.82
C GLY A 68 3.07 6.39 -2.48
N ASN A 69 4.00 5.45 -2.39
CA ASN A 69 4.82 5.22 -1.20
C ASN A 69 6.03 6.14 -1.18
N ALA A 70 6.63 6.36 -0.01
CA ALA A 70 7.89 7.08 0.11
C ALA A 70 9.00 6.36 -0.68
N LYS A 71 9.66 7.07 -1.56
CA LYS A 71 10.75 6.52 -2.37
C LYS A 71 12.03 6.48 -1.54
N ALA A 72 12.47 5.28 -1.18
CA ALA A 72 13.75 5.01 -0.53
C ALA A 72 14.22 3.59 -0.88
N THR A 73 15.54 3.41 -0.99
CA THR A 73 16.15 2.09 -1.28
C THR A 73 16.33 1.28 0.01
N THR A 74 16.58 -0.01 -0.12
CA THR A 74 16.95 -0.89 1.01
C THR A 74 18.43 -1.24 1.02
N ASP A 75 19.15 -0.85 -0.02
CA ASP A 75 20.52 -1.25 -0.28
C ASP A 75 21.41 -0.03 -0.54
N GLY A 76 22.71 -0.19 -0.33
CA GLY A 76 23.71 0.85 -0.52
C GLY A 76 23.92 1.73 0.72
N ASP A 77 24.77 2.74 0.58
CA ASP A 77 25.20 3.62 1.68
C ASP A 77 24.08 4.55 2.18
N ALA A 78 23.10 4.84 1.33
CA ALA A 78 21.95 5.68 1.65
C ALA A 78 20.65 4.88 1.84
N CYS A 79 20.76 3.63 2.34
CA CYS A 79 19.58 2.78 2.52
C CYS A 79 18.58 3.42 3.49
N TYR A 80 17.28 3.28 3.17
CA TYR A 80 16.15 3.89 3.86
C TYR A 80 16.10 5.42 3.85
N GLN A 81 17.10 6.12 3.31
CA GLN A 81 17.04 7.56 3.14
C GLN A 81 16.11 7.92 1.98
N THR A 82 15.31 8.97 2.17
CA THR A 82 14.40 9.49 1.15
C THR A 82 15.09 10.48 0.24
N SER A 83 14.34 11.15 -0.64
CA SER A 83 14.83 12.28 -1.46
C SER A 83 15.18 13.53 -0.64
N VAL A 84 14.80 13.56 0.63
CA VAL A 84 15.06 14.70 1.53
C VAL A 84 16.14 14.31 2.54
N ASP A 85 17.16 15.15 2.67
CA ASP A 85 18.24 14.91 3.63
C ASP A 85 17.72 14.76 5.05
N LYS A 86 18.29 13.81 5.81
CA LYS A 86 17.91 13.46 7.20
C LYS A 86 16.49 12.90 7.37
N VAL A 87 15.78 12.61 6.28
CA VAL A 87 14.47 11.97 6.31
C VAL A 87 14.58 10.54 5.82
N PHE A 88 14.17 9.60 6.68
CA PHE A 88 14.21 8.17 6.42
C PHE A 88 12.79 7.60 6.39
N ALA A 89 12.57 6.55 5.60
CA ALA A 89 11.29 5.87 5.50
C ALA A 89 11.47 4.36 5.48
N ALA A 90 10.63 3.64 6.24
CA ALA A 90 10.66 2.19 6.35
C ALA A 90 9.26 1.59 6.51
N GLY A 91 9.15 0.28 6.37
CA GLY A 91 7.91 -0.45 6.54
C GLY A 91 6.87 -0.11 5.47
N ASP A 92 5.60 -0.10 5.86
CA ASP A 92 4.50 0.10 4.93
C ASP A 92 4.53 1.47 4.22
N MET A 93 5.09 2.50 4.88
CA MET A 93 5.27 3.83 4.30
C MET A 93 6.14 3.81 3.03
N ARG A 94 7.17 2.97 3.01
CA ARG A 94 8.13 2.82 1.90
C ARG A 94 7.77 1.66 0.98
N ARG A 95 7.44 0.52 1.58
CA ARG A 95 7.23 -0.76 0.86
C ARG A 95 5.85 -0.86 0.23
N GLY A 96 4.89 -0.13 0.76
CA GLY A 96 3.47 -0.38 0.60
C GLY A 96 2.97 -1.38 1.65
N GLN A 97 1.67 -1.46 1.81
CA GLN A 97 1.03 -2.36 2.77
C GLN A 97 1.52 -3.81 2.61
N SER A 98 1.97 -4.40 3.72
CA SER A 98 2.58 -5.73 3.74
C SER A 98 2.38 -6.43 5.09
N LEU A 99 3.11 -7.51 5.33
CA LEU A 99 3.06 -8.24 6.60
C LEU A 99 3.84 -7.49 7.70
N VAL A 100 3.35 -7.58 8.93
CA VAL A 100 3.96 -6.94 10.10
C VAL A 100 5.43 -7.36 10.31
N VAL A 101 5.80 -8.58 9.95
CA VAL A 101 7.20 -9.06 10.01
C VAL A 101 8.15 -8.24 9.13
N TRP A 102 7.67 -7.77 7.99
CA TRP A 102 8.43 -6.90 7.09
C TRP A 102 8.55 -5.49 7.65
N ALA A 103 7.48 -4.96 8.25
CA ALA A 103 7.52 -3.66 8.90
C ALA A 103 8.53 -3.65 10.06
N ILE A 104 8.55 -4.69 10.90
CA ILE A 104 9.52 -4.86 11.97
C ILE A 104 10.95 -4.95 11.42
N ARG A 105 11.17 -5.79 10.40
CA ARG A 105 12.49 -5.96 9.78
C ARG A 105 13.01 -4.63 9.22
N GLU A 106 12.20 -3.95 8.40
CA GLU A 106 12.60 -2.69 7.80
C GLU A 106 12.82 -1.59 8.85
N GLY A 107 11.99 -1.53 9.89
CA GLY A 107 12.20 -0.59 11.00
C GLY A 107 13.54 -0.79 11.70
N ARG A 108 13.95 -2.03 11.96
CA ARG A 108 15.25 -2.35 12.55
C ARG A 108 16.41 -1.99 11.63
N GLN A 109 16.30 -2.31 10.34
CA GLN A 109 17.33 -1.97 9.35
C GLN A 109 17.43 -0.46 9.13
N CYS A 110 16.31 0.24 9.13
CA CYS A 110 16.27 1.69 9.05
C CYS A 110 16.92 2.34 10.30
N ALA A 111 16.65 1.82 11.50
CA ALA A 111 17.30 2.29 12.72
C ALA A 111 18.83 2.16 12.62
N ARG A 112 19.33 1.04 12.08
CA ARG A 112 20.76 0.88 11.81
C ARG A 112 21.28 1.92 10.79
N ALA A 113 20.55 2.16 9.71
CA ALA A 113 20.92 3.14 8.70
C ALA A 113 20.97 4.57 9.27
N VAL A 114 20.04 4.92 10.14
CA VAL A 114 20.05 6.20 10.87
C VAL A 114 21.26 6.30 11.80
N ASP A 115 21.58 5.22 12.52
CA ASP A 115 22.75 5.16 13.40
C ASP A 115 24.07 5.32 12.60
N GLU A 116 24.20 4.61 11.47
CA GLU A 116 25.33 4.78 10.54
C GLU A 116 25.44 6.20 10.00
N PHE A 117 24.31 6.83 9.65
CA PHE A 117 24.28 8.22 9.18
C PHE A 117 24.72 9.21 10.24
N LEU A 118 24.33 9.01 11.49
CA LEU A 118 24.67 9.93 12.59
C LEU A 118 26.07 9.72 13.15
N MET A 119 26.52 8.46 13.23
CA MET A 119 27.75 8.06 13.93
C MET A 119 28.90 7.69 12.99
N GLY A 120 28.62 7.56 11.68
CA GLY A 120 29.58 7.08 10.68
C GLY A 120 29.77 5.57 10.66
N ALA A 121 29.30 4.85 11.67
CA ALA A 121 29.31 3.39 11.77
C ALA A 121 28.23 2.93 12.74
N SER A 122 27.79 1.67 12.62
CA SER A 122 26.77 1.10 13.53
C SER A 122 27.18 -0.30 14.00
N VAL A 123 26.95 -0.56 15.28
CA VAL A 123 27.06 -1.90 15.88
C VAL A 123 25.71 -2.62 15.96
N LEU A 124 24.64 -1.99 15.51
CA LEU A 124 23.32 -2.60 15.48
C LEU A 124 23.28 -3.78 14.49
N PRO A 125 22.57 -4.86 14.79
CA PRO A 125 22.45 -6.01 13.91
C PRO A 125 21.69 -5.67 12.62
N ARG A 126 22.03 -6.36 11.53
CA ARG A 126 21.32 -6.32 10.25
C ARG A 126 20.10 -7.24 10.24
#